data_05eebf2399ded91df26590ae0664d69b
#
_entry.id   05eebf2399ded91df26590ae0664d69b
#
_cell.length_a   1.000
_cell.length_b   1.000
_cell.length_c   1.000
_cell.angle_alpha   90.00
_cell.angle_beta   90.00
_cell.angle_gamma   90.00
#
_symmetry.space_group_name_H-M   'P 1'
#
loop_
_entity.id
_entity.type
_entity.pdbx_description
1 polymer ?
#
loop_
_entity_poly.entity_id
_entity_poly.type
_entity_poly.pdbx_seq_one_letter_code
_entity_poly.pdbx_strand_id
1 'polypeptide(L)'
;MEQDKFTHVFRLPGSIQVRIAKWQQTFRGKSDLVLHQALVARNHQYQQDEFLPKGWCVNLFDPDDISITHHGDYIQTAMRTMIDRKVSYKRIYLSRLPLEQAEAELRQFKIVWIKKHNTVAQRFNQTQKAAFLNYAQEEIETLYPAIPEQGFDRGLWNRLVKQEFGPAEHYEDPYFVVENVAAKKAAEQRQSQYKPAKFAARRKPNPTKPFYARSTASKNARYSSS
;
A
#
# COMPACT_ATOMS: atom_id res chain seq x y z
N MET A 1 4.37 -17.99 -18.29
CA MET A 1 5.68 -17.89 -17.60
C MET A 1 5.39 -17.80 -16.13
N GLU A 2 5.82 -18.75 -15.35
CA GLU A 2 5.57 -18.83 -13.91
C GLU A 2 6.77 -18.24 -13.16
N GLN A 3 6.51 -17.28 -12.26
CA GLN A 3 7.55 -16.75 -11.37
C GLN A 3 7.89 -17.78 -10.31
N ASP A 4 9.18 -18.07 -10.13
CA ASP A 4 9.64 -18.95 -9.07
C ASP A 4 9.44 -18.28 -7.69
N LYS A 5 9.54 -19.07 -6.60
CA LYS A 5 9.58 -18.56 -5.22
C LYS A 5 10.74 -17.58 -4.98
N PHE A 6 11.76 -17.60 -5.83
CA PHE A 6 12.90 -16.70 -5.76
C PHE A 6 12.67 -15.44 -6.61
N THR A 7 12.93 -14.28 -6.05
CA THR A 7 12.81 -12.99 -6.73
C THR A 7 13.68 -12.95 -8.00
N HIS A 8 13.13 -12.42 -9.10
CA HIS A 8 13.75 -12.29 -10.43
C HIS A 8 14.09 -13.61 -11.14
N VAL A 9 13.61 -14.74 -10.65
CA VAL A 9 13.79 -16.06 -11.25
C VAL A 9 12.47 -16.53 -11.83
N PHE A 10 12.50 -17.03 -13.07
CA PHE A 10 11.34 -17.48 -13.82
C PHE A 10 11.57 -18.89 -14.38
N ARG A 11 10.61 -19.77 -14.19
CA ARG A 11 10.61 -21.10 -14.78
C ARG A 11 9.99 -21.06 -16.17
N LEU A 12 10.74 -21.57 -17.16
CA LEU A 12 10.29 -21.75 -18.53
C LEU A 12 10.22 -23.24 -18.87
N PRO A 13 9.52 -23.64 -19.96
CA PRO A 13 9.58 -25.00 -20.43
C PRO A 13 11.03 -25.41 -20.79
N GLY A 14 11.68 -26.22 -19.92
CA GLY A 14 13.04 -26.70 -20.16
C GLY A 14 14.20 -25.79 -19.75
N SER A 15 13.95 -24.65 -19.10
CA SER A 15 15.00 -23.72 -18.68
C SER A 15 14.58 -22.88 -17.47
N ILE A 16 15.56 -22.23 -16.86
CA ILE A 16 15.38 -21.21 -15.81
C ILE A 16 15.92 -19.89 -16.38
N GLN A 17 15.19 -18.80 -16.19
CA GLN A 17 15.60 -17.47 -16.64
C GLN A 17 15.68 -16.52 -15.47
N VAL A 18 16.73 -15.72 -15.40
CA VAL A 18 16.87 -14.59 -14.50
C VAL A 18 16.64 -13.30 -15.29
N ARG A 19 15.83 -12.37 -14.70
CA ARG A 19 15.56 -11.04 -15.26
C ARG A 19 15.67 -9.97 -14.21
N ILE A 20 16.59 -9.03 -14.43
CA ILE A 20 16.79 -7.87 -13.53
C ILE A 20 16.85 -6.64 -14.43
N ALA A 21 15.85 -5.76 -14.33
CA ALA A 21 15.71 -4.59 -15.19
C ALA A 21 15.82 -4.95 -16.69
N LYS A 22 16.89 -4.50 -17.36
CA LYS A 22 17.17 -4.80 -18.77
C LYS A 22 18.05 -6.04 -18.96
N TRP A 23 18.68 -6.54 -17.92
CA TRP A 23 19.52 -7.72 -17.99
C TRP A 23 18.69 -8.99 -17.89
N GLN A 24 19.02 -9.98 -18.71
CA GLN A 24 18.44 -11.31 -18.63
C GLN A 24 19.45 -12.38 -19.03
N GLN A 25 19.36 -13.53 -18.37
CA GLN A 25 20.16 -14.71 -18.69
C GLN A 25 19.29 -15.96 -18.56
N THR A 26 19.48 -16.93 -19.48
CA THR A 26 18.73 -18.18 -19.51
C THR A 26 19.66 -19.37 -19.31
N PHE A 27 19.29 -20.25 -18.40
CA PHE A 27 20.00 -21.48 -18.05
C PHE A 27 19.20 -22.68 -18.53
N ARG A 28 19.79 -23.55 -19.34
CA ARG A 28 19.12 -24.74 -19.88
C ARG A 28 18.99 -25.83 -18.82
N GLY A 29 17.82 -26.41 -18.68
CA GLY A 29 17.49 -27.43 -17.67
C GLY A 29 16.66 -26.89 -16.52
N LYS A 30 16.27 -27.82 -15.62
CA LYS A 30 15.41 -27.51 -14.44
C LYS A 30 15.94 -28.16 -13.14
N SER A 31 17.13 -28.74 -13.19
CA SER A 31 17.74 -29.37 -12.01
C SER A 31 18.07 -28.34 -10.94
N ASP A 32 18.24 -28.79 -9.71
CA ASP A 32 18.66 -27.94 -8.58
C ASP A 32 20.01 -27.27 -8.84
N LEU A 33 20.92 -27.96 -9.55
CA LEU A 33 22.19 -27.37 -9.97
C LEU A 33 21.98 -26.17 -10.91
N VAL A 34 21.06 -26.28 -11.88
CA VAL A 34 20.73 -25.18 -12.80
C VAL A 34 20.08 -24.04 -12.06
N LEU A 35 19.21 -24.33 -11.09
CA LEU A 35 18.62 -23.30 -10.23
C LEU A 35 19.69 -22.58 -9.41
N HIS A 36 20.62 -23.33 -8.82
CA HIS A 36 21.74 -22.74 -8.09
C HIS A 36 22.57 -21.79 -8.97
N GLN A 37 22.95 -22.24 -10.19
CA GLN A 37 23.68 -21.40 -11.15
C GLN A 37 22.92 -20.11 -11.49
N ALA A 38 21.61 -20.20 -11.67
CA ALA A 38 20.75 -19.04 -11.94
C ALA A 38 20.72 -18.05 -10.74
N LEU A 39 20.64 -18.57 -9.50
CA LEU A 39 20.63 -17.74 -8.30
C LEU A 39 21.98 -17.07 -8.07
N VAL A 40 23.09 -17.76 -8.27
CA VAL A 40 24.44 -17.18 -8.21
C VAL A 40 24.60 -16.08 -9.23
N ALA A 41 24.22 -16.32 -10.50
CA ALA A 41 24.30 -15.31 -11.55
C ALA A 41 23.42 -14.08 -11.23
N ARG A 42 22.24 -14.28 -10.65
CA ARG A 42 21.37 -13.21 -10.16
C ARG A 42 22.09 -12.34 -9.12
N ASN A 43 22.70 -12.96 -8.10
CA ASN A 43 23.37 -12.25 -7.03
C ASN A 43 24.63 -11.51 -7.54
N HIS A 44 25.38 -12.08 -8.47
CA HIS A 44 26.47 -11.38 -9.15
C HIS A 44 25.98 -10.15 -9.90
N GLN A 45 24.84 -10.26 -10.60
CA GLN A 45 24.26 -9.12 -11.30
C GLN A 45 23.81 -8.01 -10.36
N TYR A 46 23.28 -8.37 -9.17
CA TYR A 46 22.98 -7.39 -8.14
C TYR A 46 24.21 -6.59 -7.70
N GLN A 47 25.38 -7.26 -7.56
CA GLN A 47 26.63 -6.58 -7.21
C GLN A 47 27.06 -5.63 -8.34
N GLN A 48 27.03 -6.09 -9.59
CA GLN A 48 27.45 -5.31 -10.74
C GLN A 48 26.59 -4.05 -10.95
N ASP A 49 25.29 -4.17 -10.82
CA ASP A 49 24.35 -3.07 -11.02
C ASP A 49 24.14 -2.22 -9.75
N GLU A 50 24.81 -2.55 -8.65
CA GLU A 50 24.53 -1.97 -7.33
C GLU A 50 23.03 -1.91 -7.03
N PHE A 51 22.33 -2.99 -7.36
CA PHE A 51 20.89 -3.07 -7.33
C PHE A 51 20.34 -3.01 -5.91
N LEU A 52 19.23 -2.28 -5.74
CA LEU A 52 18.46 -2.28 -4.51
C LEU A 52 16.99 -2.57 -4.82
N PRO A 53 16.40 -3.65 -4.30
CA PRO A 53 15.00 -3.98 -4.53
C PRO A 53 14.06 -2.89 -4.00
N LYS A 54 12.93 -2.69 -4.69
CA LYS A 54 11.90 -1.71 -4.27
C LYS A 54 11.41 -1.89 -2.83
N GLY A 55 11.38 -3.13 -2.32
CA GLY A 55 11.00 -3.41 -0.94
C GLY A 55 12.05 -2.99 0.11
N TRP A 56 13.26 -2.67 -0.34
CA TRP A 56 14.37 -2.26 0.50
C TRP A 56 14.62 -0.75 0.50
N CYS A 57 13.99 -0.01 -0.39
CA CYS A 57 14.24 1.41 -0.57
C CYS A 57 12.99 2.27 -0.38
N VAL A 58 13.22 3.54 -0.15
CA VAL A 58 12.22 4.61 -0.10
C VAL A 58 12.35 5.48 -1.34
N ASN A 59 11.24 5.77 -2.00
CA ASN A 59 11.23 6.67 -3.14
C ASN A 59 11.55 8.11 -2.71
N LEU A 60 12.32 8.81 -3.53
CA LEU A 60 12.50 10.24 -3.42
C LEU A 60 11.30 10.95 -4.02
N PHE A 61 10.97 12.12 -3.49
CA PHE A 61 9.98 13.02 -4.10
C PHE A 61 10.67 14.00 -5.04
N ASP A 62 9.98 14.33 -6.11
CA ASP A 62 10.39 15.42 -6.97
C ASP A 62 10.31 16.75 -6.18
N PRO A 63 11.41 17.52 -6.10
CA PRO A 63 11.40 18.82 -5.42
C PRO A 63 10.34 19.78 -5.94
N ASP A 64 9.96 19.66 -7.21
CA ASP A 64 8.98 20.52 -7.87
C ASP A 64 7.53 20.01 -7.78
N ASP A 65 7.32 18.80 -7.26
CA ASP A 65 5.97 18.25 -7.03
C ASP A 65 5.31 18.86 -5.79
N ILE A 66 4.91 20.11 -5.92
CA ILE A 66 4.20 20.86 -4.88
C ILE A 66 2.72 20.91 -5.22
N SER A 67 2.03 19.78 -4.98
CA SER A 67 0.60 19.72 -5.19
C SER A 67 -0.16 20.30 -3.99
N ILE A 68 -1.05 21.27 -4.26
CA ILE A 68 -2.00 21.84 -3.31
C ILE A 68 -3.41 21.51 -3.80
N THR A 69 -4.24 20.99 -2.92
CA THR A 69 -5.64 20.69 -3.22
C THR A 69 -6.54 21.72 -2.55
N HIS A 70 -7.44 22.32 -3.31
CA HIS A 70 -8.40 23.31 -2.85
C HIS A 70 -9.73 22.64 -2.50
N HIS A 71 -10.26 23.02 -1.35
CA HIS A 71 -11.60 22.68 -0.88
C HIS A 71 -12.32 23.99 -0.56
N GLY A 72 -13.67 23.97 -0.41
CA GLY A 72 -14.42 25.20 -0.16
C GLY A 72 -13.91 26.01 1.04
N ASP A 73 -13.63 25.33 2.15
CA ASP A 73 -13.31 25.97 3.43
C ASP A 73 -11.83 25.92 3.79
N TYR A 74 -11.02 25.13 3.08
CA TYR A 74 -9.61 24.94 3.37
C TYR A 74 -8.81 24.52 2.13
N ILE A 75 -7.52 24.69 2.21
CA ILE A 75 -6.56 24.14 1.26
C ILE A 75 -5.64 23.15 1.99
N GLN A 76 -5.12 22.15 1.26
CA GLN A 76 -4.25 21.14 1.85
C GLN A 76 -3.14 20.68 0.92
N THR A 77 -2.04 20.20 1.50
CA THR A 77 -1.01 19.44 0.79
C THR A 77 -0.83 18.08 1.44
N ALA A 78 -0.59 17.04 0.62
CA ALA A 78 -0.38 15.69 1.09
C ALA A 78 1.11 15.40 1.31
N MET A 79 1.43 14.73 2.41
CA MET A 79 2.73 14.16 2.70
C MET A 79 2.57 12.64 2.78
N ARG A 80 3.08 11.93 1.78
CA ARG A 80 2.94 10.48 1.67
C ARG A 80 4.19 9.83 2.26
N THR A 81 4.05 9.16 3.40
CA THR A 81 5.06 8.24 3.88
C THR A 81 4.74 6.86 3.33
N MET A 82 5.65 6.29 2.52
CA MET A 82 5.39 5.01 1.83
C MET A 82 5.29 3.80 2.77
N ILE A 83 5.82 3.91 3.98
CA ILE A 83 6.10 2.79 4.87
C ILE A 83 4.86 2.26 5.57
N ASP A 84 4.01 3.15 6.07
CA ASP A 84 2.83 2.75 6.85
C ASP A 84 1.52 2.89 6.05
N ARG A 85 1.62 3.17 4.75
CA ARG A 85 0.46 3.51 3.90
C ARG A 85 -0.40 4.61 4.54
N LYS A 86 0.23 5.49 5.31
CA LYS A 86 -0.38 6.66 5.90
C LYS A 86 -0.11 7.86 5.00
N VAL A 87 -1.13 8.68 4.82
CA VAL A 87 -0.99 10.00 4.20
C VAL A 87 -1.27 11.02 5.29
N SER A 88 -0.33 11.93 5.48
CA SER A 88 -0.48 13.07 6.37
C SER A 88 -0.79 14.30 5.55
N TYR A 89 -1.66 15.16 6.05
CA TYR A 89 -2.05 16.40 5.39
C TYR A 89 -1.75 17.59 6.28
N LYS A 90 -1.11 18.62 5.72
CA LYS A 90 -1.14 19.96 6.29
C LYS A 90 -2.36 20.66 5.69
N ARG A 91 -3.26 21.15 6.54
CA ARG A 91 -4.47 21.90 6.16
C ARG A 91 -4.40 23.32 6.70
N ILE A 92 -4.86 24.28 5.91
CA ILE A 92 -5.05 25.66 6.34
C ILE A 92 -6.48 26.06 5.99
N TYR A 93 -7.24 26.48 7.00
CA TYR A 93 -8.61 26.93 6.83
C TYR A 93 -8.64 28.40 6.39
N LEU A 94 -9.42 28.68 5.32
CA LEU A 94 -9.54 30.02 4.73
C LEU A 94 -10.27 31.02 5.62
N SER A 95 -10.91 30.53 6.70
CA SER A 95 -11.42 31.38 7.75
C SER A 95 -10.34 32.06 8.61
N ARG A 96 -9.09 31.59 8.53
CA ARG A 96 -7.96 32.09 9.33
C ARG A 96 -6.95 32.90 8.54
N LEU A 97 -6.73 32.54 7.28
CA LEU A 97 -5.77 33.19 6.39
C LEU A 97 -6.38 33.41 5.00
N PRO A 98 -6.09 34.54 4.34
CA PRO A 98 -6.41 34.75 2.94
C PRO A 98 -5.78 33.67 2.06
N LEU A 99 -6.46 33.32 0.95
CA LEU A 99 -6.06 32.23 0.05
C LEU A 99 -4.59 32.31 -0.39
N GLU A 100 -4.14 33.47 -0.85
CA GLU A 100 -2.76 33.67 -1.33
C GLU A 100 -1.72 33.39 -0.24
N GLN A 101 -1.98 33.86 0.98
CA GLN A 101 -1.08 33.63 2.12
C GLN A 101 -1.08 32.16 2.54
N ALA A 102 -2.25 31.53 2.55
CA ALA A 102 -2.41 30.11 2.87
C ALA A 102 -1.67 29.23 1.85
N GLU A 103 -1.77 29.56 0.54
CA GLU A 103 -1.02 28.86 -0.50
C GLU A 103 0.49 29.03 -0.35
N ALA A 104 0.97 30.24 -0.09
CA ALA A 104 2.38 30.50 0.10
C ALA A 104 2.94 29.73 1.30
N GLU A 105 2.20 29.70 2.43
CA GLU A 105 2.57 28.93 3.62
C GLU A 105 2.61 27.42 3.34
N LEU A 106 1.58 26.86 2.67
CA LEU A 106 1.56 25.45 2.32
C LEU A 106 2.68 25.06 1.35
N ARG A 107 2.96 25.92 0.36
CA ARG A 107 4.03 25.71 -0.61
C ARG A 107 5.39 25.67 0.09
N GLN A 108 5.66 26.63 0.93
CA GLN A 108 6.90 26.70 1.70
C GLN A 108 7.05 25.49 2.63
N PHE A 109 5.98 25.13 3.32
CA PHE A 109 5.97 23.94 4.17
C PHE A 109 6.29 22.66 3.36
N LYS A 110 5.66 22.49 2.19
CA LYS A 110 5.87 21.31 1.34
C LYS A 110 7.30 21.21 0.83
N ILE A 111 7.91 22.33 0.41
CA ILE A 111 9.31 22.39 -0.02
C ILE A 111 10.24 21.90 1.10
N VAL A 112 10.07 22.43 2.29
CA VAL A 112 10.89 22.04 3.46
C VAL A 112 10.70 20.55 3.78
N TRP A 113 9.45 20.08 3.75
CA TRP A 113 9.14 18.69 4.01
C TRP A 113 9.78 17.74 2.98
N ILE A 114 9.68 18.04 1.67
CA ILE A 114 10.30 17.25 0.60
C ILE A 114 11.82 17.18 0.81
N LYS A 115 12.46 18.32 1.09
CA LYS A 115 13.90 18.37 1.33
C LYS A 115 14.32 17.47 2.48
N LYS A 116 13.65 17.57 3.62
CA LYS A 116 13.91 16.72 4.80
C LYS A 116 13.67 15.24 4.47
N HIS A 117 12.54 14.92 3.84
CA HIS A 117 12.21 13.54 3.45
C HIS A 117 13.29 12.94 2.53
N ASN A 118 13.68 13.66 1.49
CA ASN A 118 14.69 13.19 0.55
C ASN A 118 16.05 12.99 1.22
N THR A 119 16.44 13.85 2.17
CA THR A 119 17.67 13.66 2.97
C THR A 119 17.62 12.35 3.76
N VAL A 120 16.48 12.07 4.44
CA VAL A 120 16.28 10.81 5.18
C VAL A 120 16.29 9.62 4.24
N ALA A 121 15.55 9.71 3.13
CA ALA A 121 15.42 8.63 2.16
C ALA A 121 16.76 8.28 1.49
N GLN A 122 17.58 9.27 1.16
CA GLN A 122 18.91 9.05 0.60
C GLN A 122 19.82 8.32 1.59
N ARG A 123 19.91 8.79 2.84
CA ARG A 123 20.71 8.14 3.90
C ARG A 123 20.22 6.71 4.15
N PHE A 124 18.90 6.52 4.23
CA PHE A 124 18.30 5.20 4.39
C PHE A 124 18.66 4.27 3.23
N ASN A 125 18.44 4.71 2.00
CA ASN A 125 18.70 3.91 0.80
C ASN A 125 20.19 3.54 0.68
N GLN A 126 21.11 4.44 1.01
CA GLN A 126 22.56 4.16 1.02
C GLN A 126 22.90 3.06 2.03
N THR A 127 22.36 3.13 3.25
CA THR A 127 22.59 2.13 4.29
C THR A 127 21.96 0.79 3.90
N GLN A 128 20.74 0.80 3.38
CA GLN A 128 20.04 -0.41 2.93
C GLN A 128 20.72 -1.04 1.72
N LYS A 129 21.25 -0.24 0.79
CA LYS A 129 22.00 -0.73 -0.36
C LYS A 129 23.25 -1.50 0.09
N ALA A 130 24.03 -0.94 0.99
CA ALA A 130 25.20 -1.62 1.54
C ALA A 130 24.83 -2.94 2.21
N ALA A 131 23.79 -2.95 3.05
CA ALA A 131 23.32 -4.15 3.73
C ALA A 131 22.83 -5.23 2.74
N PHE A 132 22.07 -4.83 1.71
CA PHE A 132 21.59 -5.76 0.68
C PHE A 132 22.72 -6.35 -0.16
N LEU A 133 23.71 -5.54 -0.57
CA LEU A 133 24.82 -6.01 -1.36
C LEU A 133 25.73 -6.95 -0.57
N ASN A 134 25.98 -6.66 0.70
CA ASN A 134 26.71 -7.59 1.59
C ASN A 134 25.96 -8.92 1.73
N TYR A 135 24.64 -8.89 1.96
CA TYR A 135 23.82 -10.09 2.00
C TYR A 135 23.88 -10.86 0.68
N ALA A 136 23.73 -10.22 -0.47
CA ALA A 136 23.82 -10.87 -1.77
C ALA A 136 25.20 -11.46 -2.04
N GLN A 137 26.27 -10.86 -1.52
CA GLN A 137 27.65 -11.42 -1.59
C GLN A 137 27.79 -12.68 -0.72
N GLU A 138 27.33 -12.64 0.51
CA GLU A 138 27.38 -13.79 1.43
C GLU A 138 26.57 -14.98 0.91
N GLU A 139 25.45 -14.73 0.23
CA GLU A 139 24.56 -15.75 -0.32
C GLU A 139 25.05 -16.38 -1.63
N ILE A 140 26.09 -15.85 -2.28
CA ILE A 140 26.62 -16.41 -3.55
C ILE A 140 27.13 -17.87 -3.35
N GLU A 141 27.69 -18.16 -2.19
CA GLU A 141 28.30 -19.47 -1.88
C GLU A 141 27.28 -20.48 -1.35
N THR A 142 26.05 -20.07 -1.05
CA THR A 142 25.02 -20.98 -0.53
C THR A 142 24.42 -21.84 -1.63
N LEU A 143 23.89 -23.01 -1.28
CA LEU A 143 23.27 -23.92 -2.25
C LEU A 143 22.02 -23.29 -2.92
N TYR A 144 21.24 -22.54 -2.16
CA TYR A 144 20.01 -21.86 -2.62
C TYR A 144 20.00 -20.41 -2.12
N PRO A 145 20.75 -19.51 -2.76
CA PRO A 145 20.78 -18.13 -2.37
C PRO A 145 19.38 -17.51 -2.45
N ALA A 146 18.88 -17.01 -1.35
CA ALA A 146 17.56 -16.37 -1.26
C ALA A 146 17.69 -14.93 -0.79
N ILE A 147 16.73 -14.10 -1.16
CA ILE A 147 16.62 -12.73 -0.63
C ILE A 147 15.60 -12.77 0.50
N PRO A 148 15.89 -12.17 1.67
CA PRO A 148 14.92 -12.08 2.75
C PRO A 148 13.62 -11.41 2.27
N GLU A 149 12.48 -11.95 2.67
CA GLU A 149 11.17 -11.37 2.32
C GLU A 149 10.99 -9.95 2.87
N GLN A 150 11.62 -9.65 3.99
CA GLN A 150 11.53 -8.35 4.66
C GLN A 150 12.90 -7.68 4.70
N GLY A 151 13.19 -6.91 3.66
CA GLY A 151 14.44 -6.17 3.56
C GLY A 151 14.39 -4.76 4.15
N PHE A 152 13.21 -4.24 4.45
CA PHE A 152 13.05 -2.87 4.94
C PHE A 152 13.32 -2.77 6.44
N ASP A 153 14.41 -2.10 6.83
CA ASP A 153 14.71 -1.81 8.23
C ASP A 153 13.88 -0.62 8.75
N ARG A 154 12.72 -0.94 9.33
CA ARG A 154 11.82 0.04 9.92
C ARG A 154 12.46 0.78 11.11
N GLY A 155 13.32 0.08 11.87
CA GLY A 155 14.03 0.69 13.01
C GLY A 155 14.99 1.78 12.56
N LEU A 156 15.79 1.49 11.54
CA LEU A 156 16.69 2.50 10.93
C LEU A 156 15.90 3.69 10.38
N TRP A 157 14.83 3.42 9.61
CA TRP A 157 13.99 4.49 9.07
C TRP A 157 13.45 5.42 10.15
N ASN A 158 12.85 4.86 11.19
CA ASN A 158 12.28 5.64 12.28
C ASN A 158 13.34 6.47 13.03
N ARG A 159 14.55 5.92 13.21
CA ARG A 159 15.67 6.68 13.80
C ARG A 159 16.07 7.88 12.93
N LEU A 160 16.22 7.67 11.63
CA LEU A 160 16.60 8.74 10.69
C LEU A 160 15.52 9.82 10.58
N VAL A 161 14.24 9.42 10.54
CA VAL A 161 13.11 10.36 10.57
C VAL A 161 13.13 11.18 11.85
N LYS A 162 13.30 10.56 13.02
CA LYS A 162 13.37 11.28 14.29
C LYS A 162 14.55 12.24 14.36
N GLN A 163 15.69 11.88 13.79
CA GLN A 163 16.86 12.77 13.73
C GLN A 163 16.62 14.01 12.87
N GLU A 164 15.98 13.86 11.70
CA GLU A 164 15.80 14.95 10.74
C GLU A 164 14.59 15.83 11.05
N PHE A 165 13.49 15.23 11.49
CA PHE A 165 12.23 15.92 11.74
C PHE A 165 12.02 16.30 13.21
N GLY A 166 12.81 15.75 14.11
CA GLY A 166 12.62 15.91 15.55
C GLY A 166 11.52 14.98 16.11
N PRO A 167 11.31 15.01 17.44
CA PRO A 167 10.25 14.24 18.09
C PRO A 167 8.90 14.92 17.85
N ALA A 168 8.10 14.38 16.96
CA ALA A 168 6.65 14.66 16.86
C ALA A 168 6.19 16.06 16.38
N GLU A 169 7.09 16.97 15.97
CA GLU A 169 6.68 18.30 15.46
C GLU A 169 5.56 18.26 14.40
N HIS A 170 5.47 17.17 13.66
CA HIS A 170 4.44 17.01 12.63
C HIS A 170 3.04 16.82 13.21
N TYR A 171 2.93 16.23 14.39
CA TYR A 171 1.65 15.84 14.97
C TYR A 171 1.13 16.87 15.98
N GLU A 172 1.97 17.81 16.36
CA GLU A 172 1.60 18.91 17.24
C GLU A 172 1.06 20.14 16.50
N ASP A 173 1.27 20.19 15.17
CA ASP A 173 0.70 21.25 14.34
C ASP A 173 -0.83 21.11 14.28
N PRO A 174 -1.61 22.13 14.73
CA PRO A 174 -3.07 22.07 14.75
C PRO A 174 -3.73 21.90 13.38
N TYR A 175 -2.97 22.11 12.31
CA TYR A 175 -3.42 21.89 10.93
C TYR A 175 -3.06 20.51 10.37
N PHE A 176 -2.41 19.68 11.17
CA PHE A 176 -1.92 18.40 10.71
C PHE A 176 -2.96 17.29 10.89
N VAL A 177 -3.29 16.58 9.80
CA VAL A 177 -4.24 15.46 9.80
C VAL A 177 -3.56 14.21 9.23
N VAL A 178 -3.66 13.09 9.96
CA VAL A 178 -3.14 11.79 9.52
C VAL A 178 -4.28 10.87 9.12
N GLU A 179 -4.25 10.34 7.89
CA GLU A 179 -5.21 9.36 7.41
C GLU A 179 -4.53 8.02 7.12
N ASN A 180 -5.14 6.92 7.55
CA ASN A 180 -4.69 5.58 7.22
C ASN A 180 -5.27 5.14 5.87
N VAL A 181 -4.50 5.28 4.80
CA VAL A 181 -4.93 4.96 3.42
C VAL A 181 -5.26 3.47 3.26
N ALA A 182 -4.57 2.57 3.98
CA ALA A 182 -4.86 1.14 3.92
C ALA A 182 -6.24 0.82 4.53
N ALA A 183 -6.57 1.43 5.68
CA ALA A 183 -7.88 1.28 6.29
C ALA A 183 -9.00 1.87 5.42
N LYS A 184 -8.76 3.04 4.81
CA LYS A 184 -9.71 3.67 3.89
C LYS A 184 -9.99 2.78 2.67
N LYS A 185 -8.95 2.27 1.99
CA LYS A 185 -9.11 1.35 0.86
C LYS A 185 -9.83 0.04 1.25
N ALA A 186 -9.52 -0.52 2.42
CA ALA A 186 -10.21 -1.71 2.92
C ALA A 186 -11.70 -1.44 3.19
N ALA A 187 -12.04 -0.26 3.71
CA ALA A 187 -13.43 0.14 3.91
C ALA A 187 -14.17 0.33 2.57
N GLU A 188 -13.54 0.99 1.60
CA GLU A 188 -14.08 1.16 0.24
C GLU A 188 -14.30 -0.18 -0.47
N GLN A 189 -13.36 -1.13 -0.33
CA GLN A 189 -13.51 -2.49 -0.87
C GLN A 189 -14.68 -3.24 -0.21
N ARG A 190 -14.84 -3.13 1.11
CA ARG A 190 -15.98 -3.73 1.81
C ARG A 190 -17.31 -3.12 1.36
N GLN A 191 -17.36 -1.79 1.16
CA GLN A 191 -18.56 -1.12 0.62
C GLN A 191 -18.87 -1.53 -0.81
N SER A 192 -17.86 -1.69 -1.67
CA SER A 192 -18.06 -2.14 -3.05
C SER A 192 -18.51 -3.60 -3.15
N GLN A 193 -18.12 -4.44 -2.19
CA GLN A 193 -18.56 -5.83 -2.06
C GLN A 193 -19.94 -5.96 -1.43
N TYR A 194 -20.37 -4.96 -0.69
CA TYR A 194 -21.74 -4.91 -0.15
C TYR A 194 -22.72 -4.58 -1.28
N LYS A 195 -23.11 -5.62 -2.03
CA LYS A 195 -24.32 -5.54 -2.85
C LYS A 195 -25.48 -5.52 -1.85
N PRO A 196 -26.22 -4.40 -1.73
CA PRO A 196 -27.43 -4.42 -0.92
C PRO A 196 -28.24 -5.62 -1.41
N ALA A 197 -28.59 -6.53 -0.51
CA ALA A 197 -29.49 -7.61 -0.85
C ALA A 197 -30.64 -6.92 -1.58
N LYS A 198 -30.83 -7.28 -2.86
CA LYS A 198 -32.00 -6.77 -3.60
C LYS A 198 -33.18 -7.12 -2.70
N PHE A 199 -33.71 -6.13 -2.01
CA PHE A 199 -34.95 -6.26 -1.30
C PHE A 199 -35.87 -6.87 -2.36
N ALA A 200 -36.21 -8.15 -2.19
CA ALA A 200 -37.15 -8.82 -3.07
C ALA A 200 -38.32 -7.87 -3.12
N ALA A 201 -38.51 -7.24 -4.28
CA ALA A 201 -39.56 -6.24 -4.46
C ALA A 201 -40.76 -6.85 -3.81
N ARG A 202 -41.30 -6.23 -2.73
CA ARG A 202 -42.51 -6.68 -2.06
C ARG A 202 -43.45 -7.05 -3.17
N ARG A 203 -43.73 -8.36 -3.35
CA ARG A 203 -44.66 -8.82 -4.37
C ARG A 203 -45.91 -7.99 -4.18
N LYS A 204 -46.15 -7.10 -5.14
CA LYS A 204 -47.41 -6.34 -5.15
C LYS A 204 -48.48 -7.36 -4.92
N PRO A 205 -49.38 -7.21 -3.92
CA PRO A 205 -50.43 -8.15 -3.68
C PRO A 205 -51.15 -8.34 -5.00
N ASN A 206 -51.30 -9.60 -5.44
CA ASN A 206 -51.92 -9.93 -6.70
C ASN A 206 -53.40 -9.44 -6.63
N PRO A 207 -53.82 -8.44 -7.39
CA PRO A 207 -55.12 -7.82 -7.26
C PRO A 207 -56.28 -8.77 -7.64
N THR A 208 -55.97 -10.00 -8.10
CA THR A 208 -56.94 -10.97 -8.58
C THR A 208 -57.29 -12.09 -7.61
N LYS A 209 -56.72 -12.12 -6.39
CA LYS A 209 -57.16 -13.07 -5.38
C LYS A 209 -58.22 -12.39 -4.50
N PRO A 210 -59.49 -12.79 -4.57
CA PRO A 210 -60.49 -12.29 -3.65
C PRO A 210 -60.08 -12.65 -2.23
N PHE A 211 -60.16 -11.68 -1.35
CA PHE A 211 -60.01 -11.87 0.08
C PHE A 211 -61.13 -12.79 0.52
N TYR A 212 -60.85 -14.07 0.68
CA TYR A 212 -61.79 -14.97 1.34
C TYR A 212 -61.91 -14.48 2.78
N ALA A 213 -62.99 -13.79 3.07
CA ALA A 213 -63.43 -13.55 4.43
C ALA A 213 -63.49 -14.91 5.13
N ARG A 214 -62.64 -15.14 6.08
CA ARG A 214 -62.75 -16.28 6.98
C ARG A 214 -64.14 -16.19 7.59
N SER A 215 -65.05 -17.08 7.18
CA SER A 215 -66.37 -17.25 7.80
C SER A 215 -66.13 -17.58 9.26
N THR A 216 -66.54 -16.71 10.13
CA THR A 216 -66.64 -16.91 11.58
C THR A 216 -67.84 -17.82 11.99
N ALA A 217 -68.27 -18.70 11.13
CA ALA A 217 -69.31 -19.62 11.39
C ALA A 217 -68.73 -21.01 11.68
N SER A 218 -68.21 -21.26 12.82
CA SER A 218 -68.07 -22.57 13.44
C SER A 218 -67.47 -22.51 14.84
N LYS A 219 -68.13 -21.83 15.75
CA LYS A 219 -67.84 -21.98 17.19
C LYS A 219 -69.13 -21.85 18.06
N ASN A 220 -70.22 -22.39 17.61
CA ASN A 220 -71.38 -22.51 18.51
C ASN A 220 -72.16 -23.80 18.24
N ALA A 221 -71.50 -24.94 18.43
CA ALA A 221 -72.24 -26.21 18.45
C ALA A 221 -71.43 -27.22 19.29
N ARG A 222 -71.40 -26.99 20.61
CA ARG A 222 -71.08 -28.02 21.60
C ARG A 222 -71.39 -27.45 23.00
N TYR A 223 -72.67 -27.37 23.28
CA TYR A 223 -73.21 -27.43 24.65
C TYR A 223 -74.69 -27.57 24.55
N SER A 224 -75.14 -28.82 24.37
CA SER A 224 -76.42 -29.30 24.86
C SER A 224 -76.43 -30.84 24.72
N SER A 225 -76.29 -31.47 25.83
CA SER A 225 -77.11 -32.63 26.22
C SER A 225 -76.43 -33.46 27.31
N SER A 226 -77.06 -33.42 28.41
CA SER A 226 -77.25 -34.45 29.42
C SER A 226 -76.10 -34.89 30.23
#